data_2b24aebe21a7062ece0781743b10d6a0
#
_entry.id   2b24aebe21a7062ece0781743b10d6a0
#
_cell.length_a   1.000
_cell.length_b   1.000
_cell.length_c   1.000
_cell.angle_alpha   90.00
_cell.angle_beta   90.00
_cell.angle_gamma   90.00
#
_symmetry.space_group_name_H-M   'P 1'
#
loop_
_entity.id
_entity.type
_entity.pdbx_description
1 polymer ?
#
loop_
_entity_poly.entity_id
_entity_poly.type
_entity_poly.pdbx_seq_one_letter_code
_entity_poly.pdbx_strand_id
1 'polypeptide(L)'
;MDSVHDLGGVEGFGPIPIEANEPVFHDSWEGRVLGCRFLMGFWGRWNIDANRHSLEQLPPGDYLTMSYYEKWAAGVVNLSVEKGLITRDEVRVGRPDADSEQMTPPVDAAGLLAFLPKGRPSSREIDAAPGFETGD
;
A
#
# COMPACT_ATOMS: atom_id res chain seq x y z
N MET A 1 -9.22 -10.27 14.15
CA MET A 1 -8.24 -9.40 14.84
C MET A 1 -8.92 -8.06 15.05
N ASP A 2 -9.31 -7.76 16.25
CA ASP A 2 -10.07 -6.55 16.57
C ASP A 2 -9.09 -5.41 16.82
N SER A 3 -8.88 -4.57 15.84
CA SER A 3 -8.01 -3.39 15.92
C SER A 3 -8.74 -2.18 15.34
N VAL A 4 -8.18 -1.00 15.55
CA VAL A 4 -8.75 0.28 15.07
C VAL A 4 -8.95 0.37 13.57
N HIS A 5 -8.33 -0.49 12.78
CA HIS A 5 -8.55 -0.57 11.33
C HIS A 5 -9.82 -1.34 10.97
N ASP A 6 -10.36 -2.16 11.88
CA ASP A 6 -11.61 -2.89 11.68
C ASP A 6 -12.80 -2.00 12.07
N LEU A 7 -13.17 -1.12 11.16
CA LEU A 7 -14.24 -0.14 11.35
C LEU A 7 -15.61 -0.67 10.90
N GLY A 8 -15.68 -1.90 10.43
CA GLY A 8 -16.91 -2.53 9.98
C GLY A 8 -17.92 -2.65 11.12
N GLY A 9 -19.11 -2.03 10.94
CA GLY A 9 -20.16 -2.02 11.96
C GLY A 9 -19.93 -1.04 13.12
N VAL A 10 -18.87 -0.24 13.12
CA VAL A 10 -18.65 0.81 14.10
C VAL A 10 -19.44 2.05 13.72
N GLU A 11 -20.23 2.58 14.64
CA GLU A 11 -21.04 3.78 14.47
C GLU A 11 -20.36 5.02 15.07
N GLY A 12 -20.87 6.21 14.76
CA GLY A 12 -20.45 7.46 15.41
C GLY A 12 -19.47 8.32 14.60
N PHE A 13 -19.09 7.92 13.39
CA PHE A 13 -18.22 8.72 12.50
C PHE A 13 -18.96 9.88 11.82
N GLY A 14 -20.27 9.97 11.96
CA GLY A 14 -21.10 10.97 11.31
C GLY A 14 -21.29 10.73 9.80
N PRO A 15 -21.89 11.72 9.08
CA PRO A 15 -22.07 11.60 7.65
C PRO A 15 -20.72 11.70 6.93
N ILE A 16 -20.61 11.01 5.78
CA ILE A 16 -19.43 11.12 4.90
C ILE A 16 -19.34 12.55 4.38
N PRO A 17 -18.25 13.30 4.61
CA PRO A 17 -18.07 14.62 4.04
C PRO A 17 -17.94 14.51 2.52
N ILE A 18 -18.71 15.33 1.81
CA ILE A 18 -18.66 15.41 0.34
C ILE A 18 -17.99 16.72 -0.03
N GLU A 19 -16.86 16.65 -0.68
CA GLU A 19 -16.15 17.81 -1.21
C GLU A 19 -16.64 18.09 -2.64
N ALA A 20 -17.10 19.32 -2.88
CA ALA A 20 -17.52 19.74 -4.22
C ALA A 20 -16.29 19.95 -5.12
N ASN A 21 -16.26 19.26 -6.27
CA ASN A 21 -15.13 19.28 -7.20
C ASN A 21 -13.81 18.77 -6.58
N GLU A 22 -13.89 17.73 -5.76
CA GLU A 22 -12.73 17.10 -5.13
C GLU A 22 -11.61 16.84 -6.16
N PRO A 23 -10.39 17.34 -5.93
CA PRO A 23 -9.27 17.06 -6.83
C PRO A 23 -8.82 15.60 -6.66
N VAL A 24 -8.21 15.04 -7.71
CA VAL A 24 -7.64 13.66 -7.65
C VAL A 24 -6.57 13.54 -6.56
N PHE A 25 -5.82 14.59 -6.35
CA PHE A 25 -4.83 14.73 -5.28
C PHE A 25 -4.97 16.11 -4.65
N HIS A 26 -5.03 16.19 -3.34
CA HIS A 26 -5.04 17.46 -2.62
C HIS A 26 -3.66 18.11 -2.62
N ASP A 27 -2.62 17.29 -2.58
CA ASP A 27 -1.23 17.71 -2.58
C ASP A 27 -0.40 16.95 -3.64
N SER A 28 0.61 17.61 -4.17
CA SER A 28 1.47 17.03 -5.22
C SER A 28 2.27 15.80 -4.78
N TRP A 29 2.52 15.63 -3.48
CA TRP A 29 3.23 14.47 -2.94
C TRP A 29 2.38 13.19 -2.96
N GLU A 30 1.06 13.30 -2.91
CA GLU A 30 0.13 12.16 -2.92
C GLU A 30 0.24 11.35 -4.21
N GLY A 31 0.33 12.04 -5.35
CA GLY A 31 0.57 11.38 -6.64
C GLY A 31 1.90 10.63 -6.68
N ARG A 32 2.94 11.13 -5.99
CA ARG A 32 4.21 10.41 -5.87
C ARG A 32 4.10 9.16 -5.00
N VAL A 33 3.34 9.22 -3.92
CA VAL A 33 3.06 8.05 -3.07
C VAL A 33 2.32 6.99 -3.86
N LEU A 34 1.29 7.38 -4.64
CA LEU A 34 0.59 6.47 -5.54
C LEU A 34 1.55 5.81 -6.54
N GLY A 35 2.41 6.60 -7.19
CA GLY A 35 3.42 6.10 -8.11
C GLY A 35 4.38 5.11 -7.46
N CYS A 36 4.94 5.44 -6.29
CA CYS A 36 5.80 4.54 -5.53
C CYS A 36 5.11 3.21 -5.20
N ARG A 37 3.85 3.28 -4.75
CA ARG A 37 3.09 2.07 -4.42
C ARG A 37 2.91 1.14 -5.62
N PHE A 38 2.59 1.68 -6.80
CA PHE A 38 2.47 0.89 -8.01
C PHE A 38 3.80 0.33 -8.50
N LEU A 39 4.88 1.12 -8.42
CA LEU A 39 6.24 0.67 -8.75
C LEU A 39 6.68 -0.50 -7.87
N MET A 40 6.44 -0.43 -6.57
CA MET A 40 6.76 -1.52 -5.64
C MET A 40 5.93 -2.77 -5.92
N GLY A 41 4.66 -2.61 -6.29
CA GLY A 41 3.80 -3.71 -6.76
C GLY A 41 4.31 -4.34 -8.07
N PHE A 42 4.77 -3.53 -9.02
CA PHE A 42 5.41 -3.99 -10.25
C PHE A 42 6.68 -4.79 -9.94
N TRP A 43 7.52 -4.28 -9.06
CA TRP A 43 8.77 -4.93 -8.67
C TRP A 43 8.55 -6.24 -7.92
N GLY A 44 7.36 -6.44 -7.32
CA GLY A 44 6.94 -7.70 -6.73
C GLY A 44 7.65 -8.09 -5.45
N ARG A 45 8.21 -7.12 -4.71
CA ARG A 45 8.88 -7.38 -3.42
C ARG A 45 7.89 -7.77 -2.31
N TRP A 46 6.63 -7.43 -2.49
CA TRP A 46 5.50 -7.87 -1.68
C TRP A 46 4.20 -7.92 -2.48
N ASN A 47 3.23 -8.62 -1.97
CA ASN A 47 1.90 -8.70 -2.55
C ASN A 47 0.95 -7.63 -1.98
N ILE A 48 -0.26 -7.57 -2.53
CA ILE A 48 -1.26 -6.59 -2.09
C ILE A 48 -1.69 -6.82 -0.63
N ASP A 49 -1.69 -8.07 -0.16
CA ASP A 49 -2.11 -8.41 1.20
C ASP A 49 -1.09 -7.93 2.23
N ALA A 50 0.21 -8.16 1.98
CA ALA A 50 1.28 -7.60 2.81
C ALA A 50 1.21 -6.07 2.86
N ASN A 51 0.87 -5.44 1.72
CA ASN A 51 0.72 -3.99 1.67
C ASN A 51 -0.50 -3.49 2.48
N ARG A 52 -1.63 -4.18 2.46
CA ARG A 52 -2.79 -3.86 3.31
C ARG A 52 -2.45 -4.08 4.78
N HIS A 53 -1.88 -5.23 5.10
CA HIS A 53 -1.46 -5.55 6.46
C HIS A 53 -0.49 -4.51 7.06
N SER A 54 0.42 -3.93 6.25
CA SER A 54 1.31 -2.88 6.73
C SER A 54 0.60 -1.61 7.20
N LEU A 55 -0.59 -1.33 6.65
CA LEU A 55 -1.43 -0.22 7.11
C LEU A 55 -2.14 -0.56 8.42
N GLU A 56 -2.57 -1.81 8.56
CA GLU A 56 -3.23 -2.33 9.76
C GLU A 56 -2.30 -2.36 10.98
N GLN A 57 -0.99 -2.39 10.74
CA GLN A 57 0.05 -2.36 11.77
C GLN A 57 0.44 -0.95 12.22
N LEU A 58 -0.13 0.10 11.63
CA LEU A 58 0.13 1.46 12.09
C LEU A 58 -0.35 1.64 13.54
N PRO A 59 0.38 2.46 14.34
CA PRO A 59 -0.10 2.79 15.67
C PRO A 59 -1.55 3.30 15.63
N PRO A 60 -2.41 2.91 16.56
CA PRO A 60 -3.84 3.25 16.53
C PRO A 60 -4.12 4.75 16.35
N GLY A 61 -3.36 5.61 17.03
CA GLY A 61 -3.51 7.06 16.90
C GLY A 61 -3.19 7.56 15.49
N ASP A 62 -2.10 7.06 14.92
CA ASP A 62 -1.69 7.41 13.56
C ASP A 62 -2.71 6.90 12.54
N TYR A 63 -3.18 5.65 12.71
CA TYR A 63 -4.20 5.10 11.81
C TYR A 63 -5.48 5.93 11.77
N LEU A 64 -5.93 6.47 12.91
CA LEU A 64 -7.16 7.25 12.99
C LEU A 64 -7.00 8.71 12.53
N THR A 65 -5.79 9.26 12.59
CA THR A 65 -5.54 10.69 12.30
C THR A 65 -4.90 10.96 10.95
N MET A 66 -4.11 10.01 10.43
CA MET A 66 -3.47 10.14 9.11
C MET A 66 -4.51 10.17 7.99
N SER A 67 -4.25 10.99 6.98
CA SER A 67 -4.96 10.98 5.71
C SER A 67 -4.72 9.67 4.95
N TYR A 68 -5.46 9.46 3.87
CA TYR A 68 -5.35 8.25 3.05
C TYR A 68 -3.93 8.02 2.51
N TYR A 69 -3.34 9.06 1.93
CA TYR A 69 -1.99 8.96 1.35
C TYR A 69 -0.88 8.99 2.39
N GLU A 70 -1.09 9.59 3.55
CA GLU A 70 -0.14 9.47 4.68
C GLU A 70 -0.03 8.03 5.17
N LYS A 71 -1.15 7.33 5.33
CA LYS A 71 -1.15 5.88 5.64
C LYS A 71 -0.41 5.09 4.57
N TRP A 72 -0.64 5.39 3.29
CA TRP A 72 0.03 4.70 2.20
C TRP A 72 1.54 4.95 2.21
N ALA A 73 1.98 6.18 2.45
CA ALA A 73 3.39 6.52 2.58
C ALA A 73 4.04 5.74 3.74
N ALA A 74 3.41 5.74 4.91
CA ALA A 74 3.89 5.01 6.08
C ALA A 74 3.98 3.50 5.81
N GLY A 75 2.97 2.90 5.17
CA GLY A 75 2.97 1.48 4.81
C GLY A 75 4.08 1.12 3.84
N VAL A 76 4.30 1.92 2.78
CA VAL A 76 5.40 1.70 1.82
C VAL A 76 6.76 1.82 2.51
N VAL A 77 6.95 2.82 3.37
CA VAL A 77 8.21 3.00 4.14
C VAL A 77 8.44 1.80 5.05
N ASN A 78 7.44 1.39 5.83
CA ASN A 78 7.57 0.28 6.76
C ASN A 78 7.92 -1.03 6.05
N LEU A 79 7.23 -1.35 4.95
CA LEU A 79 7.55 -2.53 4.14
C LEU A 79 8.95 -2.44 3.50
N SER A 80 9.33 -1.28 3.01
CA SER A 80 10.66 -1.09 2.43
C SER A 80 11.77 -1.34 3.45
N VAL A 81 11.58 -0.87 4.68
CA VAL A 81 12.52 -1.15 5.79
C VAL A 81 12.49 -2.63 6.18
N GLU A 82 11.30 -3.22 6.33
CA GLU A 82 11.15 -4.65 6.67
C GLU A 82 11.83 -5.57 5.65
N LYS A 83 11.73 -5.23 4.37
CA LYS A 83 12.33 -6.00 3.28
C LYS A 83 13.80 -5.64 3.02
N GLY A 84 14.40 -4.75 3.81
CA GLY A 84 15.79 -4.34 3.68
C GLY A 84 16.11 -3.53 2.42
N LEU A 85 15.10 -2.90 1.82
CA LEU A 85 15.27 -2.07 0.62
C LEU A 85 15.78 -0.67 0.96
N ILE A 86 15.43 -0.20 2.14
CA ILE A 86 15.93 1.04 2.73
C ILE A 86 16.16 0.83 4.23
N THR A 87 16.99 1.67 4.82
CA THR A 87 17.25 1.67 6.26
C THR A 87 16.42 2.74 6.97
N ARG A 88 16.21 2.59 8.27
CA ARG A 88 15.58 3.63 9.08
C ARG A 88 16.38 4.93 9.10
N ASP A 89 17.70 4.84 9.00
CA ASP A 89 18.57 6.02 8.95
C ASP A 89 18.41 6.78 7.63
N GLU A 90 18.32 6.10 6.50
CA GLU A 90 18.00 6.72 5.21
C GLU A 90 16.64 7.44 5.25
N VAL A 91 15.63 6.81 5.85
CA VAL A 91 14.31 7.46 6.05
C VAL A 91 14.43 8.72 6.89
N ARG A 92 15.16 8.65 7.99
CA ARG A 92 15.36 9.80 8.90
C ARG A 92 16.14 10.95 8.26
N VAL A 93 17.13 10.61 7.45
CA VAL A 93 18.01 11.60 6.77
C VAL A 93 17.38 12.10 5.46
N GLY A 94 16.44 11.34 4.88
CA GLY A 94 15.74 11.67 3.63
C GLY A 94 16.60 11.50 2.38
N ARG A 95 17.63 10.68 2.43
CA ARG A 95 18.51 10.37 1.30
C ARG A 95 19.07 8.95 1.42
N PRO A 96 19.37 8.30 0.28
CA PRO A 96 20.02 7.00 0.29
C PRO A 96 21.46 7.10 0.82
N ASP A 97 21.94 6.01 1.40
CA ASP A 97 23.35 5.81 1.69
C ASP A 97 24.13 5.58 0.38
N ALA A 98 25.46 5.83 0.43
CA ALA A 98 26.31 5.72 -0.77
C ALA A 98 26.29 4.31 -1.40
N ASP A 99 26.10 3.30 -0.57
CA ASP A 99 26.13 1.89 -0.95
C ASP A 99 24.73 1.28 -1.10
N SER A 100 23.66 2.10 -1.10
CA SER A 100 22.29 1.64 -1.25
C SER A 100 22.08 0.94 -2.59
N GLU A 101 21.49 -0.25 -2.54
CA GLU A 101 21.15 -1.01 -3.74
C GLU A 101 20.05 -0.29 -4.53
N GLN A 102 20.24 -0.13 -5.83
CA GLN A 102 19.23 0.44 -6.69
C GLN A 102 18.30 -0.64 -7.25
N MET A 103 17.03 -0.28 -7.41
CA MET A 103 16.07 -1.13 -8.11
C MET A 103 16.54 -1.45 -9.54
N THR A 104 16.66 -2.74 -9.85
CA THR A 104 17.03 -3.20 -11.18
C THR A 104 16.07 -4.30 -11.66
N PRO A 105 15.63 -4.23 -12.92
CA PRO A 105 15.79 -3.10 -13.84
C PRO A 105 14.93 -1.90 -13.41
N PRO A 106 15.36 -0.68 -13.70
CA PRO A 106 14.53 0.50 -13.48
C PRO A 106 13.30 0.45 -14.37
N VAL A 107 12.17 0.94 -13.84
CA VAL A 107 10.91 1.01 -14.59
C VAL A 107 10.61 2.47 -14.88
N ASP A 108 10.38 2.80 -16.14
CA ASP A 108 9.88 4.10 -16.55
C ASP A 108 8.34 4.17 -16.53
N ALA A 109 7.80 5.34 -16.78
CA ALA A 109 6.36 5.56 -16.81
C ALA A 109 5.66 4.71 -17.88
N ALA A 110 6.29 4.48 -19.02
CA ALA A 110 5.71 3.68 -20.12
C ALA A 110 5.63 2.19 -19.71
N GLY A 111 6.66 1.66 -19.08
CA GLY A 111 6.67 0.30 -18.52
C GLY A 111 5.62 0.10 -17.45
N LEU A 112 5.46 1.05 -16.54
CA LEU A 112 4.42 1.00 -15.52
C LEU A 112 3.01 1.04 -16.12
N LEU A 113 2.75 1.96 -17.04
CA LEU A 113 1.44 2.07 -17.71
C LEU A 113 1.09 0.82 -18.51
N ALA A 114 2.07 0.16 -19.11
CA ALA A 114 1.87 -1.10 -19.83
C ALA A 114 1.59 -2.29 -18.89
N PHE A 115 2.04 -2.21 -17.65
CA PHE A 115 1.82 -3.25 -16.63
C PHE A 115 0.44 -3.14 -15.96
N LEU A 116 -0.01 -1.94 -15.61
CA LEU A 116 -1.20 -1.70 -14.83
C LEU A 116 -2.48 -2.40 -15.35
N PRO A 117 -2.78 -2.37 -16.67
CA PRO A 117 -3.97 -3.03 -17.21
C PRO A 117 -3.93 -4.55 -17.14
N LYS A 118 -2.74 -5.14 -17.07
CA LYS A 118 -2.58 -6.61 -17.08
C LYS A 118 -2.97 -7.22 -15.74
N GLY A 119 -2.77 -6.49 -14.65
CA GLY A 119 -3.00 -6.97 -13.30
C GLY A 119 -2.24 -8.26 -12.98
N ARG A 120 -2.61 -8.87 -11.89
CA ARG A 120 -2.22 -10.26 -11.54
C ARG A 120 -3.49 -11.01 -11.18
N PRO A 121 -3.84 -12.10 -11.88
CA PRO A 121 -5.00 -12.91 -11.54
C PRO A 121 -4.92 -13.39 -10.10
N SER A 122 -6.01 -13.26 -9.35
CA SER A 122 -6.14 -13.83 -8.00
C SER A 122 -6.50 -15.33 -8.05
N SER A 123 -6.97 -15.81 -9.20
CA SER A 123 -7.28 -17.21 -9.41
C SER A 123 -6.05 -18.10 -9.22
N ARG A 124 -6.25 -19.24 -8.60
CA ARG A 124 -5.27 -20.32 -8.46
C ARG A 124 -5.86 -21.57 -9.04
N GLU A 125 -5.11 -22.29 -9.84
CA GLU A 125 -5.44 -23.67 -10.18
C GLU A 125 -5.03 -24.55 -9.00
N ILE A 126 -5.99 -25.29 -8.48
CA ILE A 126 -5.80 -26.25 -7.40
C ILE A 126 -6.47 -27.57 -7.80
N ASP A 127 -5.79 -28.69 -7.54
CA ASP A 127 -6.30 -30.03 -7.84
C ASP A 127 -7.26 -30.58 -6.77
N ALA A 128 -7.59 -29.76 -5.76
CA ALA A 128 -8.49 -30.14 -4.68
C ALA A 128 -9.88 -29.58 -4.88
N ALA A 129 -10.90 -30.40 -4.68
CA ALA A 129 -12.28 -29.93 -4.61
C ALA A 129 -12.47 -29.01 -3.39
N PRO A 130 -13.39 -28.01 -3.45
CA PRO A 130 -13.75 -27.23 -2.28
C PRO A 130 -14.16 -28.12 -1.12
N GLY A 131 -13.68 -27.80 0.09
CA GLY A 131 -14.04 -28.53 1.31
C GLY A 131 -15.38 -28.10 1.92
N PHE A 132 -16.05 -27.13 1.31
CA PHE A 132 -17.32 -26.57 1.77
C PHE A 132 -18.34 -26.58 0.62
N GLU A 133 -19.61 -26.72 0.98
CA GLU A 133 -20.75 -26.66 0.04
C GLU A 133 -21.54 -25.38 0.28
N THR A 134 -22.40 -25.00 -0.67
CA THR A 134 -23.29 -23.85 -0.51
C THR A 134 -24.27 -24.12 0.63
N GLY A 135 -24.17 -23.32 1.70
CA GLY A 135 -25.05 -23.41 2.87
C GLY A 135 -24.40 -24.02 4.13
N ASP A 136 -23.11 -24.38 4.06
CA ASP A 136 -22.35 -24.84 5.24
C ASP A 136 -22.15 -23.77 6.32
#